data_5694023af31a18ed329d629b6b4b3f1b
#
_entry.id   5694023af31a18ed329d629b6b4b3f1b
#
_cell.length_a   1.000
_cell.length_b   1.000
_cell.length_c   1.000
_cell.angle_alpha   90.00
_cell.angle_beta   90.00
_cell.angle_gamma   90.00
#
_symmetry.space_group_name_H-M   'P 1'
#
loop_
_entity.id
_entity.type
_entity.pdbx_description
1 polymer ?
#
loop_
_entity_poly.entity_id
_entity_poly.type
_entity_poly.pdbx_seq_one_letter_code
_entity_poly.pdbx_strand_id
1 'polypeptide(L)'
;MRMGRPNSPVSKTQVVVLTADAGFEEQVRATFGASDQIALRLVSGTLSAVDGGFDVEGATVAVIDLDAGRREEMQALERLMARIGTWPPIVVVTQAFDQSLARTLLQMRVADFMAKPVEPVELVRTCARVAKGPATSEATEAQIYTFLPAAGGAGVTTLAVQSAMILLNSSQRGKASTCLVDLDFQHGACADYLDLEPRLNIGEIGPRPERLDRQLLEVMLSHHPSGLAVVAAPNRPAEMRSFDPDVVTRLLDMVSSHFDFVVFDMPRTWFSWTDSVLLGSNKLFIVSQMTVPGLRHAKQLVEAVRERLGDGPQPQVIINRFEQRMFSSGLRKVDIEQVLGDAFAACVPNDYSLVREAIDRGIPLDEVKPGNKITQQLNRLILPQPAAKSADPQAGVAKKLKLSWARS
;
A
#
# COMPACT_ATOMS: atom_id res chain seq x y z
N MET A 1 -9.71 -32.88 -33.87
CA MET A 1 -10.19 -31.63 -34.44
C MET A 1 -10.47 -30.67 -33.27
N ARG A 2 -9.51 -29.79 -32.92
CA ARG A 2 -9.66 -28.82 -31.80
C ARG A 2 -10.14 -27.52 -32.45
N MET A 3 -11.35 -27.11 -32.15
CA MET A 3 -11.91 -25.81 -32.53
C MET A 3 -11.17 -24.71 -31.74
N GLY A 4 -10.51 -23.81 -32.48
CA GLY A 4 -9.92 -22.61 -31.96
C GLY A 4 -11.00 -21.65 -31.46
N ARG A 5 -10.81 -21.08 -30.27
CA ARG A 5 -11.62 -19.98 -29.75
C ARG A 5 -11.40 -18.74 -30.64
N PRO A 6 -12.44 -17.99 -30.99
CA PRO A 6 -12.28 -16.76 -31.74
C PRO A 6 -11.56 -15.72 -30.87
N ASN A 7 -10.53 -15.09 -31.45
CA ASN A 7 -9.85 -13.91 -30.89
C ASN A 7 -10.88 -12.80 -30.68
N SER A 8 -11.09 -12.38 -29.45
CA SER A 8 -11.82 -11.16 -29.15
C SER A 8 -11.06 -9.96 -29.75
N PRO A 9 -11.71 -9.01 -30.41
CA PRO A 9 -11.05 -7.86 -30.95
C PRO A 9 -10.42 -7.02 -29.81
N VAL A 10 -9.13 -6.74 -29.90
CA VAL A 10 -8.43 -5.83 -29.00
C VAL A 10 -9.08 -4.47 -29.16
N SER A 11 -9.80 -3.99 -28.16
CA SER A 11 -10.43 -2.66 -28.18
C SER A 11 -9.32 -1.60 -28.21
N LYS A 12 -9.38 -0.71 -29.24
CA LYS A 12 -8.45 0.41 -29.36
C LYS A 12 -8.61 1.36 -28.18
N THR A 13 -7.51 1.85 -27.64
CA THR A 13 -7.50 2.89 -26.60
C THR A 13 -7.97 4.21 -27.21
N GLN A 14 -9.09 4.76 -26.75
CA GLN A 14 -9.59 6.04 -27.24
C GLN A 14 -9.04 7.20 -26.40
N VAL A 15 -8.22 8.03 -27.02
CA VAL A 15 -7.65 9.25 -26.42
C VAL A 15 -8.37 10.47 -27.01
N VAL A 16 -8.99 11.28 -26.14
CA VAL A 16 -9.63 12.53 -26.53
C VAL A 16 -8.79 13.69 -26.02
N VAL A 17 -8.42 14.63 -26.88
CA VAL A 17 -7.60 15.79 -26.51
C VAL A 17 -8.33 17.07 -26.87
N LEU A 18 -8.45 17.98 -25.92
CA LEU A 18 -8.96 19.33 -26.11
C LEU A 18 -7.80 20.32 -25.97
N THR A 19 -7.56 21.11 -27.00
CA THR A 19 -6.54 22.17 -26.96
C THR A 19 -6.87 23.31 -27.91
N ALA A 20 -6.52 24.54 -27.53
CA ALA A 20 -6.53 25.71 -28.39
C ALA A 20 -5.12 26.04 -28.94
N ASP A 21 -4.10 25.31 -28.53
CA ASP A 21 -2.70 25.48 -28.91
C ASP A 21 -2.37 24.61 -30.12
N ALA A 22 -2.22 25.23 -31.29
CA ALA A 22 -1.91 24.53 -32.54
C ALA A 22 -0.60 23.77 -32.48
N GLY A 23 0.41 24.25 -31.75
CA GLY A 23 1.70 23.56 -31.58
C GLY A 23 1.55 22.29 -30.76
N PHE A 24 0.76 22.35 -29.67
CA PHE A 24 0.45 21.18 -28.86
C PHE A 24 -0.45 20.19 -29.62
N GLU A 25 -1.39 20.66 -30.44
CA GLU A 25 -2.22 19.83 -31.32
C GLU A 25 -1.36 19.02 -32.30
N GLU A 26 -0.39 19.66 -32.96
CA GLU A 26 0.52 19.00 -33.88
C GLU A 26 1.40 17.94 -33.16
N GLN A 27 1.92 18.28 -32.01
CA GLN A 27 2.68 17.36 -31.16
C GLN A 27 1.87 16.13 -30.75
N VAL A 28 0.62 16.32 -30.29
CA VAL A 28 -0.28 15.24 -29.91
C VAL A 28 -0.61 14.34 -31.12
N ARG A 29 -0.84 14.94 -32.29
CA ARG A 29 -1.12 14.22 -33.53
C ARG A 29 0.06 13.37 -33.96
N ALA A 30 1.29 13.90 -33.88
CA ALA A 30 2.50 13.15 -34.16
C ALA A 30 2.75 12.00 -33.15
N THR A 31 2.44 12.27 -31.87
CA THR A 31 2.68 11.32 -30.76
C THR A 31 1.74 10.12 -30.80
N PHE A 32 0.44 10.34 -30.93
CA PHE A 32 -0.57 9.28 -30.88
C PHE A 32 -0.95 8.73 -32.24
N GLY A 33 -0.77 9.49 -33.33
CA GLY A 33 -1.13 9.09 -34.68
C GLY A 33 -0.23 7.99 -35.28
N ALA A 34 0.92 7.71 -34.66
CA ALA A 34 1.84 6.66 -35.09
C ALA A 34 1.44 5.24 -34.64
N SER A 35 0.41 5.08 -33.81
CA SER A 35 0.02 3.80 -33.24
C SER A 35 -1.35 3.32 -33.74
N ASP A 36 -1.42 2.16 -34.37
CA ASP A 36 -2.68 1.51 -34.78
C ASP A 36 -3.56 1.06 -33.61
N GLN A 37 -3.05 1.05 -32.40
CA GLN A 37 -3.76 0.64 -31.17
C GLN A 37 -4.46 1.81 -30.48
N ILE A 38 -4.18 3.06 -30.90
CA ILE A 38 -4.75 4.27 -30.32
C ILE A 38 -5.69 4.93 -31.32
N ALA A 39 -6.91 5.25 -30.90
CA ALA A 39 -7.83 6.08 -31.63
C ALA A 39 -7.81 7.50 -31.02
N LEU A 40 -7.18 8.45 -31.73
CA LEU A 40 -7.09 9.84 -31.30
C LEU A 40 -8.29 10.66 -31.80
N ARG A 41 -8.96 11.36 -30.90
CA ARG A 41 -9.97 12.38 -31.23
C ARG A 41 -9.49 13.74 -30.72
N LEU A 42 -9.24 14.66 -31.64
CA LEU A 42 -8.83 16.04 -31.33
C LEU A 42 -10.03 16.97 -31.39
N VAL A 43 -10.14 17.85 -30.40
CA VAL A 43 -11.12 18.93 -30.31
C VAL A 43 -10.36 20.24 -30.18
N SER A 44 -10.48 21.13 -31.18
CA SER A 44 -9.80 22.42 -31.14
C SER A 44 -10.65 23.46 -30.40
N GLY A 45 -10.08 24.10 -29.40
CA GLY A 45 -10.71 25.13 -28.60
C GLY A 45 -10.35 25.08 -27.13
N THR A 46 -10.88 26.02 -26.36
CA THR A 46 -10.74 26.05 -24.89
C THR A 46 -11.94 25.37 -24.24
N LEU A 47 -11.77 24.89 -23.01
CA LEU A 47 -12.83 24.17 -22.30
C LEU A 47 -14.07 25.05 -22.06
N SER A 48 -13.85 26.31 -21.74
CA SER A 48 -14.94 27.31 -21.55
C SER A 48 -15.69 27.62 -22.84
N ALA A 49 -15.03 27.62 -24.00
CA ALA A 49 -15.65 27.90 -25.31
C ALA A 49 -16.49 26.71 -25.82
N VAL A 50 -16.16 25.49 -25.47
CA VAL A 50 -16.88 24.27 -25.88
C VAL A 50 -18.15 24.05 -25.06
N ASP A 51 -18.40 24.84 -24.04
CA ASP A 51 -19.47 24.93 -23.04
C ASP A 51 -20.48 23.77 -23.03
N GLY A 52 -20.23 22.78 -22.20
CA GLY A 52 -21.08 21.58 -22.04
C GLY A 52 -21.01 20.56 -23.20
N GLY A 53 -20.47 20.97 -24.36
CA GLY A 53 -20.35 20.13 -25.56
C GLY A 53 -19.04 19.32 -25.69
N PHE A 54 -18.12 19.43 -24.74
CA PHE A 54 -16.96 18.53 -24.72
C PHE A 54 -17.42 17.13 -24.36
N ASP A 55 -17.62 16.37 -25.43
CA ASP A 55 -18.06 14.99 -25.28
C ASP A 55 -16.86 14.07 -25.06
N VAL A 56 -16.86 13.41 -23.94
CA VAL A 56 -15.86 12.40 -23.53
C VAL A 56 -16.43 10.98 -23.55
N GLU A 57 -17.63 10.79 -24.08
CA GLU A 57 -18.28 9.48 -24.15
C GLU A 57 -17.46 8.52 -25.03
N GLY A 58 -17.23 7.32 -24.51
CA GLY A 58 -16.38 6.31 -25.14
C GLY A 58 -14.88 6.57 -25.05
N ALA A 59 -14.43 7.69 -24.47
CA ALA A 59 -13.01 7.91 -24.23
C ALA A 59 -12.45 6.96 -23.16
N THR A 60 -11.24 6.47 -23.40
CA THR A 60 -10.45 5.74 -22.38
C THR A 60 -9.69 6.71 -21.48
N VAL A 61 -9.29 7.87 -22.05
CA VAL A 61 -8.65 8.98 -21.33
C VAL A 61 -8.95 10.28 -22.08
N ALA A 62 -9.12 11.37 -21.34
CA ALA A 62 -9.23 12.71 -21.92
C ALA A 62 -8.10 13.62 -21.43
N VAL A 63 -7.46 14.32 -22.34
CA VAL A 63 -6.41 15.32 -22.08
C VAL A 63 -6.98 16.71 -22.35
N ILE A 64 -6.86 17.59 -21.39
CA ILE A 64 -7.37 18.96 -21.47
C ILE A 64 -6.22 19.94 -21.31
N ASP A 65 -5.95 20.70 -22.36
CA ASP A 65 -5.03 21.84 -22.32
C ASP A 65 -5.76 23.03 -21.71
N LEU A 66 -5.42 23.36 -20.47
CA LEU A 66 -6.14 24.29 -19.64
C LEU A 66 -5.33 25.55 -19.34
N ASP A 67 -5.88 26.71 -19.61
CA ASP A 67 -5.34 27.98 -19.09
C ASP A 67 -5.81 28.19 -17.64
N ALA A 68 -5.04 27.67 -16.69
CA ALA A 68 -5.36 27.74 -15.26
C ALA A 68 -5.39 29.18 -14.70
N GLY A 69 -4.83 30.17 -15.44
CA GLY A 69 -4.92 31.58 -15.08
C GLY A 69 -6.29 32.18 -15.35
N ARG A 70 -7.16 31.53 -16.14
CA ARG A 70 -8.51 31.99 -16.44
C ARG A 70 -9.53 31.33 -15.54
N ARG A 71 -10.25 32.14 -14.77
CA ARG A 71 -11.28 31.64 -13.86
C ARG A 71 -12.39 30.87 -14.58
N GLU A 72 -12.73 31.27 -15.81
CA GLU A 72 -13.76 30.63 -16.63
C GLU A 72 -13.37 29.20 -17.01
N GLU A 73 -12.10 28.96 -17.31
CA GLU A 73 -11.56 27.62 -17.62
C GLU A 73 -11.63 26.71 -16.40
N MET A 74 -11.23 27.21 -15.24
CA MET A 74 -11.30 26.45 -13.99
C MET A 74 -12.74 26.09 -13.60
N GLN A 75 -13.68 27.00 -13.79
CA GLN A 75 -15.11 26.73 -13.57
C GLN A 75 -15.67 25.73 -14.59
N ALA A 76 -15.20 25.79 -15.85
CA ALA A 76 -15.60 24.84 -16.87
C ALA A 76 -15.07 23.42 -16.53
N LEU A 77 -13.84 23.32 -16.02
CA LEU A 77 -13.26 22.05 -15.53
C LEU A 77 -14.08 21.49 -14.37
N GLU A 78 -14.44 22.33 -13.39
CA GLU A 78 -15.24 21.91 -12.24
C GLU A 78 -16.62 21.36 -12.68
N ARG A 79 -17.30 22.05 -13.60
CA ARG A 79 -18.57 21.57 -14.19
C ARG A 79 -18.40 20.25 -14.95
N LEU A 80 -17.32 20.11 -15.72
CA LEU A 80 -17.02 18.88 -16.43
C LEU A 80 -16.82 17.72 -15.45
N MET A 81 -15.97 17.91 -14.44
CA MET A 81 -15.71 16.88 -13.43
C MET A 81 -16.97 16.48 -12.65
N ALA A 82 -17.81 17.43 -12.29
CA ALA A 82 -19.10 17.16 -11.66
C ALA A 82 -20.05 16.33 -12.55
N ARG A 83 -19.99 16.52 -13.87
CA ARG A 83 -20.83 15.81 -14.87
C ARG A 83 -20.35 14.39 -15.11
N ILE A 84 -19.05 14.17 -15.29
CA ILE A 84 -18.49 12.86 -15.68
C ILE A 84 -18.14 11.96 -14.49
N GLY A 85 -18.03 12.52 -13.28
CA GLY A 85 -17.59 11.79 -12.09
C GLY A 85 -16.11 11.40 -12.19
N THR A 86 -15.82 10.08 -12.13
CA THR A 86 -14.45 9.55 -12.14
C THR A 86 -14.04 8.91 -13.47
N TRP A 87 -14.93 8.86 -14.46
CA TRP A 87 -14.66 8.21 -15.76
C TRP A 87 -15.22 9.00 -16.93
N PRO A 88 -14.46 9.21 -18.04
CA PRO A 88 -13.04 8.82 -18.21
C PRO A 88 -12.09 9.66 -17.36
N PRO A 89 -10.90 9.15 -17.03
CA PRO A 89 -9.90 9.92 -16.31
C PRO A 89 -9.44 11.12 -17.13
N ILE A 90 -9.32 12.27 -16.46
CA ILE A 90 -8.90 13.54 -17.05
C ILE A 90 -7.44 13.82 -16.70
N VAL A 91 -6.63 14.09 -17.72
CA VAL A 91 -5.27 14.65 -17.59
C VAL A 91 -5.30 16.11 -17.96
N VAL A 92 -4.87 17.00 -17.06
CA VAL A 92 -4.79 18.43 -17.32
C VAL A 92 -3.37 18.80 -17.75
N VAL A 93 -3.25 19.54 -18.84
CA VAL A 93 -1.99 20.15 -19.30
C VAL A 93 -2.11 21.65 -19.11
N THR A 94 -1.13 22.32 -18.53
CA THR A 94 -1.18 23.78 -18.26
C THR A 94 0.16 24.44 -18.46
N GLN A 95 0.18 25.75 -18.77
CA GLN A 95 1.43 26.50 -18.92
C GLN A 95 2.04 26.93 -17.60
N ALA A 96 1.20 27.29 -16.63
CA ALA A 96 1.65 27.72 -15.31
C ALA A 96 1.25 26.68 -14.27
N PHE A 97 2.20 26.31 -13.43
CA PHE A 97 1.98 25.33 -12.37
C PHE A 97 2.52 25.87 -11.04
N ASP A 98 1.65 25.92 -10.05
CA ASP A 98 2.02 26.23 -8.68
C ASP A 98 1.35 25.26 -7.69
N GLN A 99 1.78 25.31 -6.43
CA GLN A 99 1.28 24.44 -5.38
C GLN A 99 -0.23 24.64 -5.09
N SER A 100 -0.75 25.84 -5.30
CA SER A 100 -2.17 26.16 -5.12
C SER A 100 -3.03 25.49 -6.20
N LEU A 101 -2.59 25.58 -7.46
CA LEU A 101 -3.23 24.92 -8.58
C LEU A 101 -3.23 23.38 -8.42
N ALA A 102 -2.10 22.80 -7.99
CA ALA A 102 -2.02 21.38 -7.73
C ALA A 102 -3.09 20.91 -6.72
N ARG A 103 -3.22 21.61 -5.60
CA ARG A 103 -4.25 21.30 -4.59
C ARG A 103 -5.67 21.40 -5.16
N THR A 104 -5.94 22.41 -5.97
CA THR A 104 -7.25 22.63 -6.59
C THR A 104 -7.58 21.49 -7.57
N LEU A 105 -6.64 21.09 -8.43
CA LEU A 105 -6.83 19.99 -9.37
C LEU A 105 -7.03 18.64 -8.66
N LEU A 106 -6.30 18.39 -7.59
CA LEU A 106 -6.50 17.20 -6.75
C LEU A 106 -7.87 17.18 -6.06
N GLN A 107 -8.34 18.32 -5.53
CA GLN A 107 -9.69 18.44 -4.95
C GLN A 107 -10.79 18.18 -5.99
N MET A 108 -10.56 18.59 -7.25
CA MET A 108 -11.46 18.30 -8.37
C MET A 108 -11.37 16.85 -8.86
N ARG A 109 -10.51 16.02 -8.29
CA ARG A 109 -10.27 14.61 -8.67
C ARG A 109 -9.80 14.44 -10.12
N VAL A 110 -9.00 15.38 -10.60
CA VAL A 110 -8.27 15.24 -11.87
C VAL A 110 -7.29 14.08 -11.72
N ALA A 111 -7.27 13.17 -12.70
CA ALA A 111 -6.49 11.93 -12.61
C ALA A 111 -4.98 12.19 -12.64
N ASP A 112 -4.56 13.24 -13.39
CA ASP A 112 -3.18 13.68 -13.43
C ASP A 112 -3.06 15.07 -14.07
N PHE A 113 -1.89 15.70 -13.89
CA PHE A 113 -1.62 17.02 -14.50
C PHE A 113 -0.16 17.14 -14.90
N MET A 114 0.10 17.94 -15.95
CA MET A 114 1.43 18.15 -16.53
C MET A 114 1.64 19.63 -16.83
N ALA A 115 2.88 20.10 -16.68
CA ALA A 115 3.26 21.47 -17.09
C ALA A 115 3.85 21.45 -18.49
N LYS A 116 3.53 22.48 -19.30
CA LYS A 116 4.17 22.70 -20.60
C LYS A 116 5.61 23.24 -20.42
N PRO A 117 6.56 22.85 -21.28
CA PRO A 117 6.43 21.96 -22.44
C PRO A 117 6.31 20.49 -22.06
N VAL A 118 5.38 19.76 -22.66
CA VAL A 118 5.11 18.35 -22.39
C VAL A 118 5.97 17.47 -23.30
N GLU A 119 6.75 16.57 -22.71
CA GLU A 119 7.50 15.58 -23.46
C GLU A 119 6.56 14.50 -24.03
N PRO A 120 6.67 14.15 -25.35
CA PRO A 120 5.78 13.17 -25.98
C PRO A 120 5.72 11.83 -25.27
N VAL A 121 6.87 11.33 -24.80
CA VAL A 121 6.98 10.05 -24.09
C VAL A 121 6.28 10.11 -22.73
N GLU A 122 6.36 11.23 -22.05
CA GLU A 122 5.71 11.46 -20.76
C GLU A 122 4.19 11.53 -20.92
N LEU A 123 3.69 12.21 -21.96
CA LEU A 123 2.27 12.26 -22.28
C LEU A 123 1.70 10.85 -22.54
N VAL A 124 2.38 10.05 -23.34
CA VAL A 124 1.97 8.66 -23.62
C VAL A 124 1.96 7.83 -22.34
N ARG A 125 3.02 7.93 -21.52
CA ARG A 125 3.11 7.20 -20.23
C ARG A 125 1.97 7.59 -19.28
N THR A 126 1.72 8.88 -19.15
CA THR A 126 0.63 9.40 -18.29
C THR A 126 -0.72 8.94 -18.79
N CYS A 127 -1.01 9.08 -20.08
CA CYS A 127 -2.25 8.60 -20.67
C CYS A 127 -2.40 7.08 -20.52
N ALA A 128 -1.36 6.30 -20.74
CA ALA A 128 -1.39 4.84 -20.59
C ALA A 128 -1.61 4.41 -19.13
N ARG A 129 -1.04 5.16 -18.18
CA ARG A 129 -1.22 4.91 -16.74
C ARG A 129 -2.67 5.17 -16.32
N VAL A 130 -3.22 6.35 -16.66
CA VAL A 130 -4.58 6.71 -16.27
C VAL A 130 -5.65 5.99 -17.09
N ALA A 131 -5.39 5.64 -18.36
CA ALA A 131 -6.28 4.89 -19.25
C ALA A 131 -6.50 3.43 -18.82
N LYS A 132 -5.54 2.85 -18.14
CA LYS A 132 -5.75 1.55 -17.49
C LYS A 132 -6.86 1.61 -16.43
N GLY A 133 -7.41 2.81 -16.28
CA GLY A 133 -8.33 3.18 -15.23
C GLY A 133 -7.59 3.20 -13.89
N PRO A 134 -8.16 3.69 -12.82
CA PRO A 134 -7.93 3.02 -11.58
C PRO A 134 -8.26 1.57 -11.95
N ALA A 135 -7.24 0.72 -12.00
CA ALA A 135 -7.50 -0.70 -11.97
C ALA A 135 -8.65 -0.80 -11.00
N THR A 136 -9.79 -1.42 -11.30
CA THR A 136 -10.98 -1.45 -10.45
C THR A 136 -10.64 -1.95 -9.05
N SER A 137 -9.68 -1.32 -8.47
CA SER A 137 -9.38 -0.93 -7.12
C SER A 137 -9.33 0.60 -7.21
N GLU A 138 -10.06 1.31 -6.40
CA GLU A 138 -9.55 2.52 -5.77
C GLU A 138 -8.04 2.42 -5.87
N ALA A 139 -7.31 3.49 -6.30
CA ALA A 139 -5.90 3.59 -5.95
C ALA A 139 -5.94 3.61 -4.42
N THR A 140 -6.12 2.45 -3.84
CA THR A 140 -5.95 2.20 -2.44
C THR A 140 -4.46 2.43 -2.29
N GLU A 141 -4.12 3.59 -1.72
CA GLU A 141 -2.83 3.74 -1.07
C GLU A 141 -2.54 2.38 -0.47
N ALA A 142 -1.35 1.84 -0.73
CA ALA A 142 -1.02 0.52 -0.23
C ALA A 142 -1.46 0.39 1.22
N GLN A 143 -2.06 -0.71 1.58
CA GLN A 143 -2.31 -0.99 2.98
C GLN A 143 -0.98 -1.26 3.67
N ILE A 144 -0.56 -0.34 4.53
CA ILE A 144 0.75 -0.37 5.19
C ILE A 144 0.64 -0.99 6.57
N TYR A 145 1.42 -2.04 6.79
CA TYR A 145 1.53 -2.78 8.05
C TYR A 145 2.93 -2.63 8.61
N THR A 146 3.06 -1.99 9.76
CA THR A 146 4.36 -1.71 10.37
C THR A 146 4.56 -2.52 11.62
N PHE A 147 5.70 -3.19 11.72
CA PHE A 147 6.09 -4.00 12.88
C PHE A 147 7.29 -3.37 13.58
N LEU A 148 7.11 -2.96 14.84
CA LEU A 148 8.09 -2.26 15.67
C LEU A 148 8.50 -3.13 16.87
N PRO A 149 9.79 -3.40 17.11
CA PRO A 149 10.22 -4.21 18.26
C PRO A 149 10.22 -3.41 19.57
N ALA A 150 9.56 -3.93 20.59
CA ALA A 150 9.69 -3.41 21.97
C ALA A 150 11.02 -3.79 22.61
N ALA A 151 11.60 -4.93 22.18
CA ALA A 151 12.87 -5.42 22.67
C ALA A 151 13.62 -6.19 21.58
N GLY A 152 14.94 -6.24 21.66
CA GLY A 152 15.75 -7.05 20.77
C GLY A 152 15.36 -8.54 20.87
N GLY A 153 15.34 -9.23 19.72
CA GLY A 153 15.01 -10.65 19.66
C GLY A 153 13.54 -11.00 19.91
N ALA A 154 12.62 -10.02 19.91
CA ALA A 154 11.19 -10.27 20.08
C ALA A 154 10.57 -11.08 18.93
N GLY A 155 11.26 -11.26 17.81
CA GLY A 155 10.80 -11.98 16.63
C GLY A 155 9.97 -11.12 15.68
N VAL A 156 10.28 -9.83 15.62
CA VAL A 156 9.60 -8.85 14.76
C VAL A 156 9.71 -9.25 13.29
N THR A 157 10.91 -9.53 12.80
CA THR A 157 11.18 -9.97 11.42
C THR A 157 10.37 -11.23 11.05
N THR A 158 10.31 -12.23 11.96
CA THR A 158 9.50 -13.43 11.74
C THR A 158 8.03 -13.08 11.50
N LEU A 159 7.45 -12.17 12.33
CA LEU A 159 6.06 -11.79 12.20
C LEU A 159 5.82 -10.90 10.96
N ALA A 160 6.74 -10.01 10.62
CA ALA A 160 6.68 -9.19 9.41
C ALA A 160 6.70 -10.06 8.15
N VAL A 161 7.69 -10.97 8.03
CA VAL A 161 7.80 -11.92 6.91
C VAL A 161 6.52 -12.75 6.76
N GLN A 162 6.03 -13.37 7.84
CA GLN A 162 4.83 -14.20 7.76
C GLN A 162 3.58 -13.39 7.46
N SER A 163 3.48 -12.16 7.93
CA SER A 163 2.38 -11.26 7.59
C SER A 163 2.40 -10.86 6.13
N ALA A 164 3.57 -10.59 5.56
CA ALA A 164 3.72 -10.31 4.12
C ALA A 164 3.29 -11.53 3.27
N MET A 165 3.66 -12.75 3.69
CA MET A 165 3.22 -13.98 3.00
C MET A 165 1.71 -14.21 3.09
N ILE A 166 1.08 -13.87 4.22
CA ILE A 166 -0.38 -13.93 4.39
C ILE A 166 -1.06 -12.93 3.45
N LEU A 167 -0.58 -11.69 3.42
CA LEU A 167 -1.14 -10.63 2.56
C LEU A 167 -1.00 -10.97 1.08
N LEU A 168 0.16 -11.48 0.66
CA LEU A 168 0.41 -11.96 -0.70
C LEU A 168 -0.66 -12.96 -1.17
N ASN A 169 -1.10 -13.84 -0.29
CA ASN A 169 -2.09 -14.89 -0.59
C ASN A 169 -3.54 -14.48 -0.24
N SER A 170 -3.80 -13.23 0.15
CA SER A 170 -5.11 -12.79 0.64
C SER A 170 -6.14 -12.47 -0.44
N SER A 171 -5.72 -12.25 -1.68
CA SER A 171 -6.63 -11.87 -2.77
C SER A 171 -7.39 -13.07 -3.34
N GLN A 172 -8.72 -12.92 -3.49
CA GLN A 172 -9.58 -13.93 -4.13
C GLN A 172 -9.37 -14.05 -5.65
N ARG A 173 -8.70 -13.09 -6.29
CA ARG A 173 -8.46 -13.03 -7.75
C ARG A 173 -7.07 -13.48 -8.16
N GLY A 174 -6.28 -14.01 -7.24
CA GLY A 174 -4.88 -14.38 -7.43
C GLY A 174 -4.02 -13.93 -6.26
N LYS A 175 -2.71 -13.71 -6.50
CA LYS A 175 -1.83 -13.13 -5.48
C LYS A 175 -1.98 -11.61 -5.48
N ALA A 176 -2.10 -11.02 -4.28
CA ALA A 176 -2.03 -9.57 -4.11
C ALA A 176 -0.59 -9.09 -4.31
N SER A 177 -0.41 -7.93 -4.92
CA SER A 177 0.91 -7.31 -5.04
C SER A 177 1.40 -6.88 -3.66
N THR A 178 2.44 -7.52 -3.15
CA THR A 178 2.91 -7.32 -1.77
C THR A 178 4.41 -7.09 -1.72
N CYS A 179 4.84 -6.07 -0.98
CA CYS A 179 6.24 -5.75 -0.73
C CYS A 179 6.57 -5.83 0.77
N LEU A 180 7.61 -6.54 1.11
CA LEU A 180 8.24 -6.50 2.43
C LEU A 180 9.44 -5.55 2.37
N VAL A 181 9.53 -4.59 3.26
CA VAL A 181 10.63 -3.62 3.32
C VAL A 181 11.35 -3.75 4.66
N ASP A 182 12.61 -4.15 4.59
CA ASP A 182 13.51 -4.21 5.73
C ASP A 182 14.13 -2.82 5.96
N LEU A 183 13.71 -2.14 7.01
CA LEU A 183 14.20 -0.82 7.39
C LEU A 183 15.33 -0.89 8.44
N ASP A 184 15.76 -2.09 8.86
CA ASP A 184 16.97 -2.27 9.66
C ASP A 184 18.20 -2.36 8.74
N PHE A 185 18.61 -1.22 8.23
CA PHE A 185 19.70 -1.13 7.27
C PHE A 185 21.08 -1.55 7.79
N GLN A 186 21.18 -1.92 9.06
CA GLN A 186 22.44 -2.38 9.68
C GLN A 186 22.43 -3.86 10.02
N HIS A 187 21.26 -4.35 10.44
CA HIS A 187 21.10 -5.74 10.91
C HIS A 187 19.92 -6.39 10.19
N GLY A 188 19.72 -6.02 8.91
CA GLY A 188 18.65 -6.57 8.09
C GLY A 188 18.67 -8.08 8.10
N ALA A 189 17.52 -8.69 8.34
CA ALA A 189 17.37 -10.14 8.46
C ALA A 189 16.30 -10.71 7.53
N CYS A 190 15.52 -9.88 6.84
CA CYS A 190 14.47 -10.34 5.94
C CYS A 190 15.03 -11.18 4.79
N ALA A 191 16.19 -10.80 4.23
CA ALA A 191 16.85 -11.57 3.18
C ALA A 191 17.28 -12.94 3.66
N ASP A 192 17.95 -13.01 4.83
CA ASP A 192 18.42 -14.28 5.43
C ASP A 192 17.24 -15.21 5.75
N TYR A 193 16.10 -14.68 6.19
CA TYR A 193 14.90 -15.46 6.53
C TYR A 193 14.16 -16.03 5.31
N LEU A 194 14.44 -15.48 4.13
CA LEU A 194 13.79 -15.85 2.87
C LEU A 194 14.76 -16.47 1.86
N ASP A 195 16.01 -16.74 2.27
CA ASP A 195 17.08 -17.24 1.39
C ASP A 195 17.24 -16.38 0.12
N LEU A 196 17.33 -15.05 0.31
CA LEU A 196 17.45 -14.08 -0.77
C LEU A 196 18.79 -13.32 -0.69
N GLU A 197 19.31 -12.94 -1.85
CA GLU A 197 20.40 -11.95 -1.92
C GLU A 197 19.84 -10.54 -1.78
N PRO A 198 20.31 -9.72 -0.80
CA PRO A 198 19.92 -8.33 -0.68
C PRO A 198 20.50 -7.51 -1.83
N ARG A 199 19.62 -6.77 -2.54
CA ARG A 199 19.97 -5.93 -3.69
C ARG A 199 19.95 -4.44 -3.38
N LEU A 200 19.49 -4.05 -2.19
CA LEU A 200 19.43 -2.66 -1.78
C LEU A 200 20.85 -2.11 -1.56
N ASN A 201 21.21 -1.10 -2.36
CA ASN A 201 22.45 -0.36 -2.17
C ASN A 201 22.14 1.10 -1.85
N ILE A 202 22.00 1.39 -0.56
CA ILE A 202 21.66 2.73 -0.06
C ILE A 202 22.79 3.73 -0.32
N GLY A 203 24.05 3.27 -0.35
CA GLY A 203 25.20 4.12 -0.66
C GLY A 203 25.13 4.77 -2.05
N GLU A 204 24.42 4.15 -3.00
CA GLU A 204 24.20 4.68 -4.33
C GLU A 204 23.04 5.70 -4.40
N ILE A 205 22.06 5.56 -3.50
CA ILE A 205 20.85 6.40 -3.48
C ILE A 205 21.08 7.66 -2.64
N GLY A 206 21.75 7.51 -1.48
CA GLY A 206 21.92 8.58 -0.49
C GLY A 206 22.43 9.92 -1.06
N PRO A 207 23.44 9.94 -1.97
CA PRO A 207 23.92 11.18 -2.56
C PRO A 207 22.95 11.88 -3.52
N ARG A 208 21.96 11.15 -4.05
CA ARG A 208 21.01 11.64 -5.07
C ARG A 208 19.65 10.94 -4.94
N PRO A 209 18.84 11.31 -3.93
CA PRO A 209 17.52 10.72 -3.69
C PRO A 209 16.58 10.82 -4.90
N GLU A 210 16.74 11.88 -5.71
CA GLU A 210 15.96 12.11 -6.93
C GLU A 210 16.15 11.04 -7.99
N ARG A 211 17.21 10.24 -7.93
CA ARG A 211 17.45 9.10 -8.84
C ARG A 211 16.63 7.87 -8.49
N LEU A 212 16.01 7.85 -7.32
CA LEU A 212 15.10 6.76 -6.95
C LEU A 212 13.84 6.89 -7.80
N ASP A 213 13.81 6.14 -8.87
CA ASP A 213 12.68 5.99 -9.79
C ASP A 213 12.19 4.53 -9.82
N ARG A 214 11.14 4.28 -10.57
CA ARG A 214 10.58 2.93 -10.70
C ARG A 214 11.59 1.89 -11.21
N GLN A 215 12.47 2.28 -12.15
CA GLN A 215 13.44 1.36 -12.71
C GLN A 215 14.49 0.97 -11.66
N LEU A 216 14.94 1.95 -10.89
CA LEU A 216 15.89 1.70 -9.79
C LEU A 216 15.23 0.87 -8.68
N LEU A 217 13.95 1.14 -8.34
CA LEU A 217 13.22 0.31 -7.37
C LEU A 217 13.18 -1.15 -7.83
N GLU A 218 12.83 -1.43 -9.08
CA GLU A 218 12.79 -2.80 -9.63
C GLU A 218 14.16 -3.50 -9.57
N VAL A 219 15.26 -2.78 -9.77
CA VAL A 219 16.62 -3.33 -9.65
C VAL A 219 16.97 -3.65 -8.19
N MET A 220 16.44 -2.88 -7.24
CA MET A 220 16.69 -3.05 -5.80
C MET A 220 15.80 -4.11 -5.15
N LEU A 221 14.74 -4.53 -5.83
CA LEU A 221 13.86 -5.59 -5.32
C LEU A 221 14.52 -6.96 -5.45
N SER A 222 14.49 -7.71 -4.37
CA SER A 222 14.70 -9.14 -4.38
C SER A 222 13.34 -9.85 -4.48
N HIS A 223 13.25 -10.92 -5.26
CA HIS A 223 11.99 -11.64 -5.47
C HIS A 223 12.07 -13.04 -4.90
N HIS A 224 11.20 -13.34 -3.94
CA HIS A 224 11.05 -14.69 -3.41
C HIS A 224 10.25 -15.58 -4.38
N PRO A 225 10.53 -16.90 -4.48
CA PRO A 225 9.79 -17.82 -5.37
C PRO A 225 8.26 -17.81 -5.17
N SER A 226 7.77 -17.46 -3.98
CA SER A 226 6.33 -17.26 -3.73
C SER A 226 5.72 -16.10 -4.53
N GLY A 227 6.53 -15.17 -5.05
CA GLY A 227 6.09 -13.93 -5.68
C GLY A 227 6.11 -12.70 -4.75
N LEU A 228 6.58 -12.85 -3.50
CA LEU A 228 6.80 -11.72 -2.60
C LEU A 228 7.98 -10.87 -3.09
N ALA A 229 7.76 -9.56 -3.25
CA ALA A 229 8.82 -8.59 -3.49
C ALA A 229 9.43 -8.13 -2.15
N VAL A 230 10.75 -8.01 -2.09
CA VAL A 230 11.46 -7.65 -0.86
C VAL A 230 12.48 -6.55 -1.14
N VAL A 231 12.34 -5.42 -0.46
CA VAL A 231 13.43 -4.44 -0.33
C VAL A 231 14.29 -4.91 0.83
N ALA A 232 15.32 -5.68 0.52
CA ALA A 232 16.15 -6.35 1.51
C ALA A 232 17.38 -5.50 1.86
N ALA A 233 17.47 -5.10 3.12
CA ALA A 233 18.66 -4.44 3.64
C ALA A 233 19.82 -5.44 3.75
N PRO A 234 21.04 -5.05 3.35
CA PRO A 234 22.20 -5.93 3.51
C PRO A 234 22.60 -5.99 4.99
N ASN A 235 22.87 -7.20 5.49
CA ASN A 235 23.45 -7.40 6.82
C ASN A 235 24.96 -7.12 6.78
N ARG A 236 25.35 -5.84 6.78
CA ARG A 236 26.74 -5.41 6.77
C ARG A 236 26.97 -4.36 7.84
N PRO A 237 27.95 -4.57 8.74
CA PRO A 237 28.35 -3.54 9.68
C PRO A 237 28.76 -2.26 8.93
N ALA A 238 28.07 -1.19 9.18
CA ALA A 238 28.36 0.12 8.63
C ALA A 238 28.29 1.16 9.74
N GLU A 239 28.98 2.30 9.54
CA GLU A 239 28.81 3.41 10.45
C GLU A 239 27.33 3.83 10.52
N MET A 240 26.84 4.06 11.75
CA MET A 240 25.49 4.58 11.97
C MET A 240 25.37 6.01 11.43
N ARG A 241 25.19 6.11 10.13
CA ARG A 241 24.68 7.34 9.54
C ARG A 241 23.18 7.19 9.46
N SER A 242 22.47 8.12 10.06
CA SER A 242 21.03 8.24 9.81
C SER A 242 20.88 8.47 8.31
N PHE A 243 20.13 7.60 7.65
CA PHE A 243 19.76 7.87 6.26
C PHE A 243 19.03 9.19 6.21
N ASP A 244 19.27 9.93 5.13
CA ASP A 244 18.52 11.13 4.86
C ASP A 244 17.02 10.79 4.89
N PRO A 245 16.21 11.48 5.72
CA PRO A 245 14.78 11.25 5.77
C PRO A 245 14.12 11.29 4.40
N ASP A 246 14.61 12.12 3.49
CA ASP A 246 14.09 12.26 2.14
C ASP A 246 14.26 10.97 1.31
N VAL A 247 15.37 10.23 1.51
CA VAL A 247 15.57 8.93 0.85
C VAL A 247 14.53 7.91 1.31
N VAL A 248 14.32 7.84 2.64
CA VAL A 248 13.35 6.90 3.21
C VAL A 248 11.93 7.26 2.79
N THR A 249 11.54 8.53 2.91
CA THR A 249 10.21 9.00 2.50
C THR A 249 9.95 8.68 1.04
N ARG A 250 10.90 8.95 0.15
CA ARG A 250 10.77 8.66 -1.27
C ARG A 250 10.66 7.15 -1.56
N LEU A 251 11.41 6.31 -0.84
CA LEU A 251 11.27 4.87 -0.93
C LEU A 251 9.86 4.41 -0.52
N LEU A 252 9.34 4.97 0.57
CA LEU A 252 7.98 4.69 1.07
C LEU A 252 6.92 5.07 0.03
N ASP A 253 7.01 6.27 -0.53
CA ASP A 253 6.07 6.76 -1.55
C ASP A 253 6.09 5.84 -2.77
N MET A 254 7.27 5.40 -3.18
CA MET A 254 7.41 4.51 -4.32
C MET A 254 6.83 3.12 -4.08
N VAL A 255 7.13 2.48 -2.95
CA VAL A 255 6.58 1.15 -2.66
C VAL A 255 5.07 1.23 -2.44
N SER A 256 4.57 2.30 -1.81
CA SER A 256 3.13 2.50 -1.59
C SER A 256 2.33 2.74 -2.88
N SER A 257 2.98 3.28 -3.90
CA SER A 257 2.34 3.50 -5.21
C SER A 257 2.39 2.28 -6.15
N HIS A 258 3.17 1.24 -5.81
CA HIS A 258 3.39 0.09 -6.70
C HIS A 258 2.82 -1.23 -6.19
N PHE A 259 2.50 -1.31 -4.90
CA PHE A 259 2.02 -2.54 -4.27
C PHE A 259 0.66 -2.32 -3.60
N ASP A 260 -0.15 -3.37 -3.53
CA ASP A 260 -1.44 -3.35 -2.80
C ASP A 260 -1.21 -3.38 -1.28
N PHE A 261 -0.17 -4.11 -0.86
CA PHE A 261 0.24 -4.24 0.53
C PHE A 261 1.73 -3.98 0.71
N VAL A 262 2.07 -3.22 1.73
CA VAL A 262 3.46 -2.99 2.15
C VAL A 262 3.61 -3.36 3.62
N VAL A 263 4.63 -4.15 3.92
CA VAL A 263 4.96 -4.55 5.30
C VAL A 263 6.33 -3.99 5.65
N PHE A 264 6.40 -3.19 6.72
CA PHE A 264 7.66 -2.66 7.23
C PHE A 264 8.16 -3.48 8.42
N ASP A 265 9.39 -3.98 8.31
CA ASP A 265 10.19 -4.50 9.42
C ASP A 265 11.06 -3.37 9.96
N MET A 266 10.73 -2.86 11.16
CA MET A 266 11.35 -1.67 11.74
C MET A 266 12.54 -2.03 12.63
N PRO A 267 13.62 -1.22 12.60
CA PRO A 267 14.69 -1.34 13.58
C PRO A 267 14.21 -0.93 14.97
N ARG A 268 14.94 -1.39 15.98
CA ARG A 268 14.70 -0.93 17.36
C ARG A 268 15.12 0.52 17.59
N THR A 269 16.11 0.97 16.84
CA THR A 269 16.65 2.32 16.95
C THR A 269 15.67 3.33 16.34
N TRP A 270 15.41 4.41 17.08
CA TRP A 270 14.55 5.50 16.61
C TRP A 270 15.40 6.49 15.79
N PHE A 271 15.11 6.60 14.51
CA PHE A 271 15.74 7.53 13.58
C PHE A 271 14.87 8.77 13.33
N SER A 272 15.44 9.80 12.71
CA SER A 272 14.72 11.03 12.35
C SER A 272 13.50 10.78 11.44
N TRP A 273 13.51 9.73 10.65
CA TRP A 273 12.43 9.33 9.74
C TRP A 273 11.40 8.36 10.36
N THR A 274 11.65 7.84 11.57
CA THR A 274 10.77 6.81 12.18
C THR A 274 9.34 7.31 12.34
N ASP A 275 9.14 8.53 12.84
CA ASP A 275 7.78 9.09 13.02
C ASP A 275 7.01 9.16 11.70
N SER A 276 7.68 9.52 10.59
CA SER A 276 7.05 9.59 9.26
C SER A 276 6.57 8.20 8.78
N VAL A 277 7.36 7.15 9.00
CA VAL A 277 6.97 5.77 8.68
C VAL A 277 5.76 5.33 9.50
N LEU A 278 5.78 5.60 10.80
CA LEU A 278 4.69 5.22 11.70
C LEU A 278 3.39 5.96 11.36
N LEU A 279 3.47 7.26 11.02
CA LEU A 279 2.31 8.06 10.61
C LEU A 279 1.66 7.55 9.33
N GLY A 280 2.45 7.04 8.38
CA GLY A 280 1.94 6.44 7.14
C GLY A 280 1.32 5.04 7.31
N SER A 281 1.36 4.46 8.50
CA SER A 281 0.89 3.08 8.72
C SER A 281 -0.63 2.99 8.84
N ASN A 282 -1.25 2.03 8.15
CA ASN A 282 -2.67 1.68 8.38
C ASN A 282 -2.84 0.78 9.61
N LYS A 283 -1.85 -0.09 9.85
CA LYS A 283 -1.78 -0.92 11.05
C LYS A 283 -0.38 -0.87 11.64
N LEU A 284 -0.28 -0.55 12.92
CA LEU A 284 0.98 -0.44 13.64
C LEU A 284 1.02 -1.47 14.77
N PHE A 285 1.95 -2.42 14.65
CA PHE A 285 2.14 -3.50 15.63
C PHE A 285 3.44 -3.32 16.40
N ILE A 286 3.34 -3.33 17.72
CA ILE A 286 4.50 -3.42 18.62
C ILE A 286 4.66 -4.87 19.04
N VAL A 287 5.81 -5.47 18.72
CA VAL A 287 6.10 -6.87 19.04
C VAL A 287 6.93 -6.98 20.32
N SER A 288 6.43 -7.74 21.28
CA SER A 288 7.09 -8.01 22.56
C SER A 288 7.04 -9.48 22.94
N GLN A 289 7.63 -9.82 24.08
CA GLN A 289 7.64 -11.16 24.66
C GLN A 289 6.96 -11.19 26.01
N MET A 290 6.48 -12.37 26.42
CA MET A 290 5.84 -12.59 27.72
C MET A 290 6.86 -12.60 28.86
N THR A 291 7.48 -11.47 29.13
CA THR A 291 8.37 -11.24 30.27
C THR A 291 8.01 -9.91 30.94
N VAL A 292 8.30 -9.76 32.24
CA VAL A 292 8.06 -8.49 32.92
C VAL A 292 8.78 -7.31 32.26
N PRO A 293 10.06 -7.39 31.88
CA PRO A 293 10.72 -6.33 31.12
C PRO A 293 10.07 -6.10 29.73
N GLY A 294 9.69 -7.18 29.03
CA GLY A 294 9.04 -7.08 27.73
C GLY A 294 7.73 -6.32 27.80
N LEU A 295 6.86 -6.63 28.76
CA LEU A 295 5.59 -5.92 28.96
C LEU A 295 5.81 -4.45 29.36
N ARG A 296 6.78 -4.17 30.20
CA ARG A 296 7.14 -2.80 30.59
C ARG A 296 7.60 -1.98 29.40
N HIS A 297 8.53 -2.52 28.58
CA HIS A 297 9.00 -1.84 27.38
C HIS A 297 7.89 -1.65 26.36
N ALA A 298 7.02 -2.66 26.16
CA ALA A 298 5.90 -2.52 25.24
C ALA A 298 4.95 -1.39 25.68
N LYS A 299 4.61 -1.32 26.98
CA LYS A 299 3.77 -0.25 27.52
C LYS A 299 4.41 1.13 27.33
N GLN A 300 5.69 1.28 27.69
CA GLN A 300 6.43 2.53 27.49
C GLN A 300 6.47 2.95 26.04
N LEU A 301 6.66 1.99 25.11
CA LEU A 301 6.70 2.27 23.68
C LEU A 301 5.31 2.67 23.14
N VAL A 302 4.23 2.05 23.61
CA VAL A 302 2.85 2.45 23.30
C VAL A 302 2.59 3.89 23.71
N GLU A 303 2.97 4.26 24.95
CA GLU A 303 2.81 5.61 25.47
C GLU A 303 3.61 6.62 24.65
N ALA A 304 4.89 6.33 24.36
CA ALA A 304 5.76 7.19 23.55
C ALA A 304 5.25 7.36 22.11
N VAL A 305 4.74 6.31 21.47
CA VAL A 305 4.16 6.37 20.13
C VAL A 305 2.89 7.22 20.11
N ARG A 306 1.99 7.02 21.10
CA ARG A 306 0.76 7.82 21.22
C ARG A 306 1.05 9.31 21.43
N GLU A 307 2.02 9.62 22.29
CA GLU A 307 2.44 11.01 22.52
C GLU A 307 2.99 11.66 21.24
N ARG A 308 3.78 10.92 20.44
CA ARG A 308 4.42 11.46 19.24
C ARG A 308 3.48 11.56 18.04
N LEU A 309 2.60 10.58 17.86
CA LEU A 309 1.72 10.51 16.69
C LEU A 309 0.36 11.20 16.90
N GLY A 310 -0.03 11.53 18.12
CA GLY A 310 -1.32 12.15 18.43
C GLY A 310 -2.50 11.32 17.91
N ASP A 311 -3.30 11.90 17.00
CA ASP A 311 -4.45 11.25 16.38
C ASP A 311 -4.07 10.26 15.26
N GLY A 312 -2.79 9.94 15.11
CA GLY A 312 -2.29 8.99 14.13
C GLY A 312 -2.65 7.52 14.43
N PRO A 313 -2.01 6.58 13.73
CA PRO A 313 -2.26 5.14 13.89
C PRO A 313 -2.04 4.70 15.34
N GLN A 314 -3.04 3.99 15.90
CA GLN A 314 -2.97 3.50 17.27
C GLN A 314 -2.12 2.22 17.33
N PRO A 315 -1.08 2.17 18.17
CA PRO A 315 -0.23 1.00 18.28
C PRO A 315 -0.97 -0.17 18.93
N GLN A 316 -0.81 -1.36 18.35
CA GLN A 316 -1.36 -2.62 18.83
C GLN A 316 -0.23 -3.56 19.25
N VAL A 317 -0.29 -4.13 20.45
CA VAL A 317 0.78 -4.98 20.98
C VAL A 317 0.53 -6.45 20.72
N ILE A 318 1.49 -7.09 20.07
CA ILE A 318 1.53 -8.55 19.88
C ILE A 318 2.54 -9.13 20.86
N ILE A 319 2.10 -10.05 21.70
CA ILE A 319 2.97 -10.85 22.57
C ILE A 319 3.36 -12.11 21.83
N ASN A 320 4.58 -12.12 21.30
CA ASN A 320 5.15 -13.23 20.56
C ASN A 320 5.77 -14.28 21.50
N ARG A 321 5.99 -15.50 20.99
CA ARG A 321 6.55 -16.65 21.74
C ARG A 321 5.76 -16.95 23.01
N PHE A 322 4.42 -16.80 22.94
CA PHE A 322 3.55 -17.04 24.07
C PHE A 322 3.50 -18.53 24.42
N GLU A 323 3.82 -18.82 25.69
CA GLU A 323 3.72 -20.17 26.25
C GLU A 323 2.80 -20.13 27.48
N GLN A 324 1.68 -20.83 27.42
CA GLN A 324 0.82 -21.01 28.58
C GLN A 324 1.21 -22.27 29.34
N ARG A 325 1.88 -22.10 30.46
CA ARG A 325 2.22 -23.22 31.37
C ARG A 325 1.09 -23.39 32.40
N MET A 326 0.46 -24.58 32.42
CA MET A 326 -0.72 -24.84 33.25
C MET A 326 -0.46 -24.79 34.76
N PHE A 327 0.78 -24.87 35.22
CA PHE A 327 1.13 -24.96 36.64
C PHE A 327 2.30 -24.03 37.05
N SER A 328 2.50 -22.90 36.38
CA SER A 328 3.58 -21.98 36.74
C SER A 328 3.02 -20.74 37.44
N SER A 329 3.77 -20.22 38.42
CA SER A 329 3.55 -18.93 39.07
C SER A 329 3.93 -17.71 38.20
N GLY A 330 4.11 -17.91 36.88
CA GLY A 330 4.51 -16.87 35.94
C GLY A 330 3.36 -15.98 35.47
N LEU A 331 3.69 -15.02 34.60
CA LEU A 331 2.73 -14.12 33.95
C LEU A 331 1.62 -14.90 33.25
N ARG A 332 0.38 -14.43 33.37
CA ARG A 332 -0.80 -14.98 32.71
C ARG A 332 -1.32 -13.98 31.66
N LYS A 333 -2.17 -14.46 30.77
CA LYS A 333 -2.79 -13.61 29.74
C LYS A 333 -3.55 -12.44 30.35
N VAL A 334 -4.23 -12.65 31.49
CA VAL A 334 -4.93 -11.60 32.22
C VAL A 334 -3.99 -10.48 32.71
N ASP A 335 -2.78 -10.85 33.13
CA ASP A 335 -1.77 -9.88 33.57
C ASP A 335 -1.29 -9.02 32.38
N ILE A 336 -1.20 -9.61 31.17
CA ILE A 336 -0.88 -8.90 29.93
C ILE A 336 -2.00 -7.91 29.58
N GLU A 337 -3.25 -8.38 29.58
CA GLU A 337 -4.44 -7.56 29.30
C GLU A 337 -4.57 -6.39 30.28
N GLN A 338 -4.27 -6.63 31.55
CA GLN A 338 -4.30 -5.59 32.58
C GLN A 338 -3.21 -4.52 32.37
N VAL A 339 -2.00 -4.91 31.94
CA VAL A 339 -0.86 -4.00 31.74
C VAL A 339 -1.00 -3.17 30.48
N LEU A 340 -1.45 -3.80 29.37
CA LEU A 340 -1.49 -3.19 28.05
C LEU A 340 -2.84 -2.56 27.70
N GLY A 341 -3.92 -2.97 28.38
CA GLY A 341 -5.26 -2.44 28.19
C GLY A 341 -5.73 -2.57 26.72
N ASP A 342 -6.20 -1.46 26.17
CA ASP A 342 -6.71 -1.33 24.81
C ASP A 342 -5.64 -1.54 23.71
N ALA A 343 -4.38 -1.38 24.05
CA ALA A 343 -3.29 -1.65 23.13
C ALA A 343 -3.02 -3.15 22.92
N PHE A 344 -3.53 -4.04 23.77
CA PHE A 344 -3.30 -5.47 23.59
C PHE A 344 -4.08 -6.03 22.40
N ALA A 345 -3.36 -6.58 21.41
CA ALA A 345 -3.97 -7.19 20.23
C ALA A 345 -4.11 -8.70 20.36
N ALA A 346 -2.99 -9.41 20.58
CA ALA A 346 -2.99 -10.87 20.62
C ALA A 346 -1.72 -11.47 21.22
N CYS A 347 -1.82 -12.77 21.55
CA CYS A 347 -0.66 -13.64 21.80
C CYS A 347 -0.42 -14.55 20.60
N VAL A 348 0.82 -14.58 20.11
CA VAL A 348 1.26 -15.51 19.08
C VAL A 348 2.01 -16.67 19.78
N PRO A 349 1.58 -17.93 19.59
CA PRO A 349 2.17 -19.05 20.31
C PRO A 349 3.62 -19.29 19.90
N ASN A 350 4.40 -19.82 20.83
CA ASN A 350 5.76 -20.27 20.53
C ASN A 350 5.74 -21.63 19.82
N ASP A 351 6.43 -21.71 18.68
CA ASP A 351 6.77 -22.96 17.99
C ASP A 351 8.15 -22.79 17.37
N TYR A 352 9.15 -22.94 18.23
CA TYR A 352 10.56 -22.70 17.84
C TYR A 352 11.02 -23.62 16.71
N SER A 353 10.62 -24.89 16.72
CA SER A 353 11.04 -25.86 15.70
C SER A 353 10.47 -25.52 14.33
N LEU A 354 9.21 -25.13 14.27
CA LEU A 354 8.54 -24.70 13.05
C LEU A 354 9.19 -23.44 12.46
N VAL A 355 9.41 -22.42 13.30
CA VAL A 355 10.00 -21.15 12.86
C VAL A 355 11.43 -21.37 12.38
N ARG A 356 12.22 -22.15 13.11
CA ARG A 356 13.60 -22.47 12.72
C ARG A 356 13.64 -23.19 11.37
N GLU A 357 12.83 -24.24 11.17
CA GLU A 357 12.77 -24.96 9.89
C GLU A 357 12.37 -24.06 8.72
N ALA A 358 11.41 -23.15 8.94
CA ALA A 358 10.99 -22.20 7.92
C ALA A 358 12.14 -21.25 7.52
N ILE A 359 12.89 -20.73 8.51
CA ILE A 359 14.05 -19.85 8.28
C ILE A 359 15.19 -20.63 7.59
N ASP A 360 15.53 -21.82 8.09
CA ASP A 360 16.61 -22.66 7.52
C ASP A 360 16.34 -23.04 6.05
N ARG A 361 15.07 -23.01 5.60
CA ARG A 361 14.64 -23.34 4.24
C ARG A 361 14.22 -22.12 3.41
N GLY A 362 14.17 -20.93 3.99
CA GLY A 362 13.73 -19.72 3.32
C GLY A 362 12.26 -19.77 2.85
N ILE A 363 11.35 -20.47 3.55
CA ILE A 363 9.96 -20.70 3.12
C ILE A 363 8.93 -20.23 4.16
N PRO A 364 7.66 -19.96 3.75
CA PRO A 364 6.60 -19.62 4.70
C PRO A 364 6.30 -20.75 5.70
N LEU A 365 5.84 -20.38 6.90
CA LEU A 365 5.45 -21.36 7.94
C LEU A 365 4.41 -22.38 7.47
N ASP A 366 3.47 -21.98 6.60
CA ASP A 366 2.42 -22.86 6.08
C ASP A 366 2.95 -23.90 5.08
N GLU A 367 4.10 -23.67 4.44
CA GLU A 367 4.77 -24.67 3.61
C GLU A 367 5.48 -25.73 4.45
N VAL A 368 5.96 -25.35 5.64
CA VAL A 368 6.51 -26.33 6.61
C VAL A 368 5.39 -27.12 7.26
N LYS A 369 4.36 -26.43 7.77
CA LYS A 369 3.22 -27.02 8.46
C LYS A 369 1.93 -26.28 8.13
N PRO A 370 1.13 -26.80 7.20
CA PRO A 370 -0.15 -26.19 6.87
C PRO A 370 -1.06 -26.06 8.08
N GLY A 371 -1.71 -24.89 8.20
CA GLY A 371 -2.64 -24.62 9.28
C GLY A 371 -2.01 -24.53 10.66
N ASN A 372 -0.75 -24.14 10.76
CA ASN A 372 -0.09 -23.94 12.05
C ASN A 372 -0.71 -22.79 12.86
N LYS A 373 -0.56 -22.85 14.19
CA LYS A 373 -1.21 -21.90 15.10
C LYS A 373 -0.68 -20.47 14.96
N ILE A 374 0.58 -20.28 14.55
CA ILE A 374 1.17 -18.96 14.35
C ILE A 374 0.46 -18.27 13.19
N THR A 375 0.40 -18.91 12.02
CA THR A 375 -0.28 -18.36 10.84
C THR A 375 -1.78 -18.13 11.10
N GLN A 376 -2.45 -19.07 11.78
CA GLN A 376 -3.87 -18.87 12.15
C GLN A 376 -4.08 -17.62 13.00
N GLN A 377 -3.19 -17.36 13.96
CA GLN A 377 -3.29 -16.18 14.82
C GLN A 377 -2.96 -14.89 14.04
N LEU A 378 -1.95 -14.91 13.18
CA LEU A 378 -1.62 -13.77 12.32
C LEU A 378 -2.74 -13.47 11.32
N ASN A 379 -3.35 -14.48 10.70
CA ASN A 379 -4.51 -14.30 9.80
C ASN A 379 -5.64 -13.50 10.47
N ARG A 380 -5.92 -13.76 11.74
CA ARG A 380 -6.98 -13.04 12.48
C ARG A 380 -6.63 -11.57 12.73
N LEU A 381 -5.34 -11.24 12.83
CA LEU A 381 -4.86 -9.87 13.08
C LEU A 381 -4.74 -9.07 11.79
N ILE A 382 -4.20 -9.71 10.75
CA ILE A 382 -3.77 -9.06 9.52
C ILE A 382 -4.94 -8.92 8.54
N LEU A 383 -5.71 -9.99 8.32
CA LEU A 383 -6.79 -9.96 7.35
C LEU A 383 -8.02 -9.21 7.89
N PRO A 384 -8.75 -8.49 7.02
CA PRO A 384 -10.01 -7.89 7.42
C PRO A 384 -10.97 -9.00 7.90
N GLN A 385 -11.48 -8.87 9.12
CA GLN A 385 -12.54 -9.76 9.59
C GLN A 385 -13.78 -9.49 8.75
N PRO A 386 -14.45 -10.53 8.20
CA PRO A 386 -15.76 -10.33 7.61
C PRO A 386 -16.63 -9.68 8.67
N ALA A 387 -17.26 -8.54 8.32
CA ALA A 387 -18.14 -7.81 9.22
C ALA A 387 -19.07 -8.83 9.88
N ALA A 388 -19.04 -8.94 11.20
CA ALA A 388 -19.95 -9.79 11.94
C ALA A 388 -21.34 -9.38 11.46
N LYS A 389 -22.08 -10.31 10.82
CA LYS A 389 -23.49 -10.09 10.45
C LYS A 389 -24.13 -9.59 11.73
N SER A 390 -24.53 -8.33 11.74
CA SER A 390 -25.29 -7.73 12.83
C SER A 390 -26.44 -8.73 13.10
N ALA A 391 -26.40 -9.37 14.25
CA ALA A 391 -27.48 -10.24 14.66
C ALA A 391 -28.71 -9.34 14.69
N ASP A 392 -29.64 -9.62 13.81
CA ASP A 392 -30.92 -8.91 13.72
C ASP A 392 -31.60 -9.04 15.11
N PRO A 393 -31.79 -7.94 15.86
CA PRO A 393 -32.36 -8.02 17.21
C PRO A 393 -33.80 -8.57 17.22
N GLN A 394 -34.43 -8.73 16.04
CA GLN A 394 -35.80 -9.20 15.92
C GLN A 394 -35.93 -10.72 15.79
N ALA A 395 -34.87 -11.48 15.51
CA ALA A 395 -34.94 -12.92 15.43
C ALA A 395 -35.03 -13.64 16.79
N GLY A 396 -34.75 -12.96 17.87
CA GLY A 396 -34.78 -13.50 19.25
C GLY A 396 -36.15 -13.50 19.91
N VAL A 397 -37.10 -12.69 19.45
CA VAL A 397 -38.39 -12.52 20.09
C VAL A 397 -39.43 -13.56 19.55
N ALA A 398 -39.29 -13.98 18.30
CA ALA A 398 -40.23 -14.93 17.68
C ALA A 398 -40.08 -16.39 18.15
N LYS A 399 -38.95 -16.77 18.75
CA LYS A 399 -38.71 -18.13 19.26
C LYS A 399 -39.11 -18.34 20.69
N LYS A 400 -39.35 -17.30 21.49
CA LYS A 400 -39.84 -17.40 22.89
C LYS A 400 -41.37 -17.43 23.01
N LEU A 401 -42.12 -17.06 21.97
CA LEU A 401 -43.59 -17.07 21.98
C LEU A 401 -44.24 -18.39 21.47
N LYS A 402 -43.46 -19.35 20.94
CA LYS A 402 -44.02 -20.66 20.47
C LYS A 402 -43.89 -21.80 21.47
N LEU A 403 -43.37 -21.58 22.66
CA LEU A 403 -43.21 -22.61 23.69
C LEU A 403 -44.17 -22.49 24.88
N SER A 404 -45.09 -21.53 24.88
CA SER A 404 -46.07 -21.36 25.99
C SER A 404 -47.49 -21.85 25.68
N TRP A 405 -47.77 -22.42 24.48
CA TRP A 405 -49.11 -22.89 24.09
C TRP A 405 -49.21 -24.41 23.91
N ALA A 406 -48.25 -25.18 24.39
CA ALA A 406 -48.26 -26.63 24.31
C ALA A 406 -48.30 -27.32 25.70
N ARG A 407 -48.88 -26.68 26.72
CA ARG A 407 -49.26 -27.33 27.98
C ARG A 407 -50.50 -26.62 28.56
N SER A 408 -51.64 -27.01 28.12
CA SER A 408 -52.93 -27.02 28.81
C SER A 408 -53.76 -28.15 28.21
#